data_2b42cd07d24f3532752b1ef1f0d80202
#
_entry.id   2b42cd07d24f3532752b1ef1f0d80202
#
_cell.length_a   1.000
_cell.length_b   1.000
_cell.length_c   1.000
_cell.angle_alpha   90.00
_cell.angle_beta   90.00
_cell.angle_gamma   90.00
#
_symmetry.space_group_name_H-M   'P 1'
#
loop_
_entity.id
_entity.type
_entity.pdbx_description
1 polymer ?
#
loop_
_entity_poly.entity_id
_entity_poly.type
_entity_poly.pdbx_seq_one_letter_code
_entity_poly.pdbx_strand_id
1 'polypeptide(L)'
;MILSRYERMIAKRYLLPGKGEGFIFLVAGISLAAVMLGVAALIIVMSVMNGFRAELFDKIVGLNGHAVVQGYGGRLPDWRDVLKEAKATPGVTSATPLIEQPLLGSYQGRVEGVLVRGMTVPDIRSNTTLKGKIVAGDLNALTANSEKVGIGVRLAENLGIQVGDHISIMNPAGRSTPFGTVPRQISYQVAAIFEVGVYDYDKAFVVMPIEDAQTLLLLGDVVSMIEVETVNADRVGAILEPLAAKVAGRAVVQDWRQMNASLFEALAVERVAMFVVLSIIVLVAVFNILSSLIMLVRAKTRDIAILRTMGASRSGLVKIFMTVGVTIGTLGMVAGMVLGFTFLFFRQSVVNVIQFVTGQNLWDPSIRFLTELPSKPDPVEIVIICLMALVFSFLATLYPAFKAANTDPVQVLRYE
;
A
#
# COMPACT_ATOMS: atom_id res chain seq x y z
N MET A 1 -35.74 8.56 -13.50
CA MET A 1 -36.80 9.60 -13.51
C MET A 1 -37.14 9.95 -14.95
N ILE A 2 -38.38 9.72 -15.38
CA ILE A 2 -38.83 10.11 -16.72
C ILE A 2 -39.25 11.56 -16.64
N LEU A 3 -38.50 12.44 -17.32
CA LEU A 3 -38.76 13.87 -17.41
C LEU A 3 -39.66 14.16 -18.63
N SER A 4 -40.68 14.99 -18.45
CA SER A 4 -41.43 15.53 -19.55
C SER A 4 -40.58 16.49 -20.42
N ARG A 5 -41.03 16.79 -21.62
CA ARG A 5 -40.28 17.66 -22.56
C ARG A 5 -40.00 19.07 -21.98
N TYR A 6 -40.97 19.63 -21.26
CA TYR A 6 -40.82 20.95 -20.66
C TYR A 6 -39.89 20.89 -19.41
N GLU A 7 -39.97 19.84 -18.56
CA GLU A 7 -39.10 19.68 -17.39
C GLU A 7 -37.62 19.60 -17.80
N ARG A 8 -37.33 18.87 -18.87
CA ARG A 8 -35.97 18.76 -19.42
C ARG A 8 -35.46 20.10 -19.96
N MET A 9 -36.33 20.87 -20.65
CA MET A 9 -35.98 22.18 -21.18
C MET A 9 -35.64 23.17 -20.07
N ILE A 10 -36.44 23.20 -19.01
CA ILE A 10 -36.22 24.10 -17.87
C ILE A 10 -34.94 23.68 -17.08
N ALA A 11 -34.78 22.39 -16.83
CA ALA A 11 -33.57 21.88 -16.16
C ALA A 11 -32.27 22.25 -16.90
N LYS A 12 -32.29 22.10 -18.25
CA LYS A 12 -31.17 22.51 -19.10
C LYS A 12 -30.87 24.01 -19.01
N ARG A 13 -31.93 24.84 -18.98
CA ARG A 13 -31.79 26.31 -18.87
C ARG A 13 -31.25 26.74 -17.51
N TYR A 14 -31.56 26.02 -16.44
CA TYR A 14 -31.02 26.30 -15.10
C TYR A 14 -29.55 25.85 -14.95
N LEU A 15 -29.12 24.87 -15.73
CA LEU A 15 -27.71 24.46 -15.80
C LEU A 15 -26.84 25.40 -16.64
N LEU A 16 -27.44 26.01 -17.71
CA LEU A 16 -26.76 26.90 -18.63
C LEU A 16 -27.43 28.31 -18.55
N PRO A 17 -27.06 29.12 -17.56
CA PRO A 17 -27.68 30.43 -17.34
C PRO A 17 -27.40 31.40 -18.49
N GLY A 18 -28.36 32.30 -18.72
CA GLY A 18 -28.27 33.34 -19.73
C GLY A 18 -27.36 34.51 -19.34
N LYS A 19 -27.26 35.51 -20.25
CA LYS A 19 -26.49 36.75 -20.00
C LYS A 19 -27.09 37.46 -18.77
N GLY A 20 -26.28 37.70 -17.74
CA GLY A 20 -26.65 38.38 -16.46
C GLY A 20 -26.76 37.48 -15.23
N GLU A 21 -26.68 36.14 -15.37
CA GLU A 21 -26.79 35.17 -14.26
C GLU A 21 -25.44 34.58 -13.84
N GLY A 22 -24.33 35.31 -14.05
CA GLY A 22 -22.96 34.86 -13.81
C GLY A 22 -22.68 34.39 -12.39
N PHE A 23 -23.37 34.95 -11.39
CA PHE A 23 -23.22 34.56 -9.98
C PHE A 23 -23.72 33.12 -9.72
N ILE A 24 -24.86 32.76 -10.32
CA ILE A 24 -25.42 31.40 -10.18
C ILE A 24 -24.49 30.36 -10.84
N PHE A 25 -23.94 30.71 -12.01
CA PHE A 25 -22.97 29.88 -12.71
C PHE A 25 -21.68 29.67 -11.91
N LEU A 26 -21.16 30.74 -11.27
CA LEU A 26 -19.99 30.66 -10.42
C LEU A 26 -20.22 29.70 -9.25
N VAL A 27 -21.35 29.82 -8.55
CA VAL A 27 -21.68 28.97 -7.40
C VAL A 27 -21.88 27.49 -7.83
N ALA A 28 -22.55 27.24 -8.95
CA ALA A 28 -22.68 25.90 -9.51
C ALA A 28 -21.31 25.32 -9.93
N GLY A 29 -20.44 26.16 -10.50
CA GLY A 29 -19.07 25.81 -10.87
C GLY A 29 -18.20 25.43 -9.66
N ILE A 30 -18.30 26.20 -8.57
CA ILE A 30 -17.61 25.87 -7.29
C ILE A 30 -18.09 24.53 -6.76
N SER A 31 -19.40 24.27 -6.79
CA SER A 31 -19.96 23.00 -6.33
C SER A 31 -19.49 21.83 -7.16
N LEU A 32 -19.45 21.98 -8.49
CA LEU A 32 -18.90 20.97 -9.41
C LEU A 32 -17.43 20.73 -9.15
N ALA A 33 -16.62 21.82 -8.99
CA ALA A 33 -15.21 21.73 -8.69
C ALA A 33 -14.94 21.03 -7.35
N ALA A 34 -15.74 21.31 -6.32
CA ALA A 34 -15.62 20.67 -5.01
C ALA A 34 -15.87 19.15 -5.10
N VAL A 35 -16.91 18.70 -5.82
CA VAL A 35 -17.17 17.27 -6.02
C VAL A 35 -16.06 16.63 -6.87
N MET A 36 -15.63 17.30 -7.93
CA MET A 36 -14.54 16.85 -8.80
C MET A 36 -13.26 16.63 -7.98
N LEU A 37 -12.85 17.59 -7.16
CA LEU A 37 -11.65 17.47 -6.32
C LEU A 37 -11.80 16.39 -5.25
N GLY A 38 -12.98 16.28 -4.62
CA GLY A 38 -13.24 15.27 -3.60
C GLY A 38 -13.15 13.85 -4.17
N VAL A 39 -13.77 13.60 -5.32
CA VAL A 39 -13.73 12.29 -6.00
C VAL A 39 -12.32 12.00 -6.50
N ALA A 40 -11.63 12.97 -7.10
CA ALA A 40 -10.26 12.80 -7.56
C ALA A 40 -9.32 12.47 -6.41
N ALA A 41 -9.40 13.20 -5.27
CA ALA A 41 -8.59 12.95 -4.10
C ALA A 41 -8.80 11.53 -3.53
N LEU A 42 -10.07 11.06 -3.45
CA LEU A 42 -10.38 9.70 -3.02
C LEU A 42 -9.72 8.65 -3.95
N ILE A 43 -9.89 8.80 -5.27
CA ILE A 43 -9.32 7.86 -6.24
C ILE A 43 -7.78 7.85 -6.14
N ILE A 44 -7.16 9.02 -6.07
CA ILE A 44 -5.69 9.15 -5.99
C ILE A 44 -5.17 8.49 -4.72
N VAL A 45 -5.69 8.90 -3.56
CA VAL A 45 -5.16 8.44 -2.27
C VAL A 45 -5.37 6.94 -2.09
N MET A 46 -6.58 6.43 -2.40
CA MET A 46 -6.85 4.99 -2.27
C MET A 46 -6.01 4.16 -3.24
N SER A 47 -5.82 4.62 -4.48
CA SER A 47 -5.00 3.91 -5.46
C SER A 47 -3.51 3.90 -5.09
N VAL A 48 -2.97 5.01 -4.57
CA VAL A 48 -1.59 5.08 -4.09
C VAL A 48 -1.40 4.19 -2.87
N MET A 49 -2.36 4.18 -1.92
CA MET A 49 -2.30 3.35 -0.73
C MET A 49 -2.38 1.85 -1.05
N ASN A 50 -3.25 1.46 -1.99
CA ASN A 50 -3.30 0.09 -2.48
C ASN A 50 -2.02 -0.31 -3.21
N GLY A 51 -1.43 0.61 -3.97
CA GLY A 51 -0.12 0.41 -4.61
C GLY A 51 0.99 0.19 -3.60
N PHE A 52 1.05 1.05 -2.57
CA PHE A 52 2.03 0.94 -1.49
C PHE A 52 1.92 -0.41 -0.75
N ARG A 53 0.71 -0.85 -0.42
CA ARG A 53 0.48 -2.15 0.20
C ARG A 53 0.92 -3.31 -0.68
N ALA A 54 0.57 -3.27 -1.97
CA ALA A 54 0.94 -4.32 -2.91
C ALA A 54 2.46 -4.43 -3.03
N GLU A 55 3.15 -3.30 -3.15
CA GLU A 55 4.60 -3.27 -3.24
C GLU A 55 5.29 -3.74 -1.94
N LEU A 56 4.78 -3.31 -0.77
CA LEU A 56 5.27 -3.83 0.51
C LEU A 56 5.05 -5.33 0.63
N PHE A 57 3.88 -5.82 0.22
CA PHE A 57 3.57 -7.23 0.19
C PHE A 57 4.57 -8.00 -0.67
N ASP A 58 4.76 -7.57 -1.91
CA ASP A 58 5.65 -8.24 -2.86
C ASP A 58 7.11 -8.28 -2.35
N LYS A 59 7.55 -7.20 -1.68
CA LYS A 59 8.89 -7.14 -1.09
C LYS A 59 9.05 -8.00 0.16
N ILE A 60 8.08 -7.99 1.07
CA ILE A 60 8.12 -8.80 2.29
C ILE A 60 8.07 -10.29 1.94
N VAL A 61 7.13 -10.69 1.09
CA VAL A 61 6.92 -12.09 0.69
C VAL A 61 8.02 -12.59 -0.22
N GLY A 62 8.50 -11.75 -1.16
CA GLY A 62 9.56 -12.13 -2.10
C GLY A 62 10.92 -12.36 -1.47
N LEU A 63 11.15 -11.87 -0.24
CA LEU A 63 12.44 -11.99 0.46
C LEU A 63 12.46 -13.04 1.57
N ASN A 64 11.31 -13.30 2.20
CA ASN A 64 11.20 -14.16 3.39
C ASN A 64 10.32 -15.39 3.15
N GLY A 65 10.06 -15.74 1.88
CA GLY A 65 9.12 -16.82 1.56
C GLY A 65 7.67 -16.52 2.01
N HIS A 66 6.79 -17.48 1.82
CA HIS A 66 5.37 -17.34 2.19
C HIS A 66 5.08 -17.72 3.63
N ALA A 67 5.93 -18.55 4.23
CA ALA A 67 5.85 -18.96 5.64
C ALA A 67 7.20 -19.48 6.12
N VAL A 68 7.32 -19.55 7.44
CA VAL A 68 8.45 -20.20 8.10
C VAL A 68 7.95 -21.28 9.05
N VAL A 69 8.69 -22.37 9.11
CA VAL A 69 8.55 -23.42 10.15
C VAL A 69 9.69 -23.24 11.13
N GLN A 70 9.38 -22.69 12.29
CA GLN A 70 10.38 -22.31 13.29
C GLN A 70 10.37 -23.27 14.45
N GLY A 71 11.54 -23.75 14.86
CA GLY A 71 11.69 -24.57 16.08
C GLY A 71 11.49 -23.74 17.35
N TYR A 72 11.02 -24.37 18.41
CA TYR A 72 10.88 -23.74 19.71
C TYR A 72 12.22 -23.19 20.23
N GLY A 73 12.24 -21.94 20.65
CA GLY A 73 13.46 -21.24 21.07
C GLY A 73 14.44 -20.93 19.95
N GLY A 74 13.96 -20.88 18.68
CA GLY A 74 14.79 -20.56 17.51
C GLY A 74 15.76 -21.67 17.11
N ARG A 75 15.51 -22.92 17.51
CA ARG A 75 16.32 -24.09 17.20
C ARG A 75 15.47 -25.25 16.71
N LEU A 76 15.81 -25.79 15.56
CA LEU A 76 15.13 -26.94 14.93
C LEU A 76 16.15 -28.07 14.72
N PRO A 77 16.34 -28.96 15.70
CA PRO A 77 17.29 -30.08 15.58
C PRO A 77 16.86 -31.11 14.52
N ASP A 78 15.54 -31.38 14.43
CA ASP A 78 14.98 -32.38 13.49
C ASP A 78 14.68 -31.77 12.12
N TRP A 79 15.42 -30.76 11.71
CA TRP A 79 15.13 -29.97 10.53
C TRP A 79 15.05 -30.78 9.22
N ARG A 80 15.80 -31.89 9.11
CA ARG A 80 15.78 -32.73 7.91
C ARG A 80 14.45 -33.46 7.74
N ASP A 81 13.85 -33.93 8.86
CA ASP A 81 12.55 -34.60 8.83
C ASP A 81 11.44 -33.58 8.55
N VAL A 82 11.48 -32.44 9.21
CA VAL A 82 10.54 -31.34 8.99
C VAL A 82 10.64 -30.79 7.55
N LEU A 83 11.86 -30.67 7.00
CA LEU A 83 12.10 -30.29 5.61
C LEU A 83 11.46 -31.28 4.63
N LYS A 84 11.61 -32.58 4.88
CA LYS A 84 11.00 -33.64 4.07
C LYS A 84 9.47 -33.58 4.14
N GLU A 85 8.89 -33.36 5.32
CA GLU A 85 7.45 -33.19 5.51
C GLU A 85 6.94 -31.94 4.79
N ALA A 86 7.67 -30.82 4.87
CA ALA A 86 7.34 -29.59 4.18
C ALA A 86 7.34 -29.77 2.66
N LYS A 87 8.40 -30.36 2.10
CA LYS A 87 8.49 -30.66 0.66
C LYS A 87 7.43 -31.65 0.16
N ALA A 88 6.94 -32.54 1.03
CA ALA A 88 5.89 -33.50 0.69
C ALA A 88 4.47 -32.91 0.81
N THR A 89 4.33 -31.69 1.33
CA THR A 89 3.02 -31.05 1.52
C THR A 89 2.49 -30.52 0.18
N PRO A 90 1.26 -30.92 -0.24
CA PRO A 90 0.69 -30.45 -1.50
C PRO A 90 0.53 -28.92 -1.52
N GLY A 91 0.99 -28.28 -2.58
CA GLY A 91 0.95 -26.82 -2.74
C GLY A 91 2.19 -26.09 -2.23
N VAL A 92 3.17 -26.78 -1.66
CA VAL A 92 4.50 -26.25 -1.38
C VAL A 92 5.33 -26.33 -2.68
N THR A 93 5.92 -25.21 -3.08
CA THR A 93 6.79 -25.11 -4.28
C THR A 93 8.26 -25.22 -3.94
N SER A 94 8.64 -24.65 -2.78
CA SER A 94 10.01 -24.69 -2.27
C SER A 94 10.00 -24.76 -0.74
N ALA A 95 10.99 -25.45 -0.18
CA ALA A 95 11.26 -25.43 1.24
C ALA A 95 12.77 -25.49 1.45
N THR A 96 13.34 -24.52 2.17
CA THR A 96 14.79 -24.33 2.35
C THR A 96 15.13 -24.16 3.82
N PRO A 97 16.12 -24.87 4.34
CA PRO A 97 16.58 -24.67 5.72
C PRO A 97 17.37 -23.37 5.80
N LEU A 98 17.13 -22.60 6.88
CA LEU A 98 17.69 -21.28 7.07
C LEU A 98 18.17 -21.10 8.51
N ILE A 99 19.35 -20.50 8.66
CA ILE A 99 19.79 -19.90 9.92
C ILE A 99 19.73 -18.40 9.76
N GLU A 100 18.96 -17.73 10.57
CA GLU A 100 18.87 -16.27 10.56
C GLU A 100 19.11 -15.73 11.97
N GLN A 101 20.12 -14.86 12.10
CA GLN A 101 20.53 -14.31 13.39
C GLN A 101 21.05 -12.89 13.26
N PRO A 102 20.51 -11.91 14.02
CA PRO A 102 21.09 -10.58 14.12
C PRO A 102 22.41 -10.63 14.92
N LEU A 103 23.48 -10.09 14.31
CA LEU A 103 24.82 -10.06 14.82
C LEU A 103 25.47 -8.69 14.60
N LEU A 104 26.75 -8.55 14.89
CA LEU A 104 27.55 -7.36 14.61
C LEU A 104 28.62 -7.67 13.57
N GLY A 105 28.68 -6.86 12.53
CA GLY A 105 29.74 -6.90 11.52
C GLY A 105 30.71 -5.74 11.73
N SER A 106 32.01 -5.97 11.65
CA SER A 106 33.02 -4.91 11.80
C SER A 106 34.10 -4.98 10.74
N TYR A 107 34.58 -3.81 10.32
CA TYR A 107 35.69 -3.64 9.40
C TYR A 107 36.44 -2.33 9.70
N GLN A 108 37.75 -2.38 9.89
CA GLN A 108 38.59 -1.21 10.14
C GLN A 108 38.06 -0.26 11.23
N GLY A 109 37.50 -0.81 12.33
CA GLY A 109 36.94 -0.02 13.43
C GLY A 109 35.53 0.51 13.24
N ARG A 110 34.92 0.34 12.06
CA ARG A 110 33.50 0.60 11.84
C ARG A 110 32.69 -0.63 12.24
N VAL A 111 31.52 -0.43 12.84
CA VAL A 111 30.64 -1.51 13.32
C VAL A 111 29.24 -1.25 12.86
N GLU A 112 28.60 -2.25 12.25
CA GLU A 112 27.21 -2.22 11.80
C GLU A 112 26.47 -3.44 12.32
N GLY A 113 25.14 -3.27 12.56
CA GLY A 113 24.26 -4.40 12.80
C GLY A 113 24.06 -5.20 11.50
N VAL A 114 24.29 -6.50 11.56
CA VAL A 114 24.14 -7.39 10.39
C VAL A 114 23.14 -8.50 10.69
N LEU A 115 22.39 -8.91 9.68
CA LEU A 115 21.52 -10.08 9.73
C LEU A 115 22.20 -11.21 8.92
N VAL A 116 22.78 -12.15 9.65
CA VAL A 116 23.44 -13.31 9.03
C VAL A 116 22.38 -14.31 8.58
N ARG A 117 22.40 -14.67 7.29
CA ARG A 117 21.59 -15.72 6.67
C ARG A 117 22.48 -16.87 6.23
N GLY A 118 22.43 -17.97 6.97
CA GLY A 118 23.08 -19.23 6.63
C GLY A 118 22.15 -20.09 5.79
N MET A 119 22.53 -20.37 4.54
CA MET A 119 21.74 -21.14 3.57
C MET A 119 22.57 -22.29 3.01
N THR A 120 21.93 -23.35 2.52
CA THR A 120 22.70 -24.39 1.82
C THR A 120 23.29 -23.84 0.52
N VAL A 121 24.43 -24.35 0.12
CA VAL A 121 25.12 -23.89 -1.11
C VAL A 121 24.22 -24.01 -2.36
N PRO A 122 23.44 -25.09 -2.55
CA PRO A 122 22.47 -25.17 -3.64
C PRO A 122 21.40 -24.08 -3.57
N ASP A 123 20.88 -23.78 -2.36
CA ASP A 123 19.85 -22.77 -2.17
C ASP A 123 20.38 -21.35 -2.42
N ILE A 124 21.62 -21.03 -2.02
CA ILE A 124 22.29 -19.76 -2.36
C ILE A 124 22.33 -19.56 -3.88
N ARG A 125 22.70 -20.59 -4.63
CA ARG A 125 22.83 -20.53 -6.09
C ARG A 125 21.50 -20.46 -6.85
N SER A 126 20.46 -21.08 -6.30
CA SER A 126 19.11 -21.10 -6.88
C SER A 126 18.23 -19.95 -6.42
N ASN A 127 18.66 -19.19 -5.39
CA ASN A 127 17.86 -18.11 -4.80
C ASN A 127 17.53 -17.03 -5.83
N THR A 128 16.25 -16.87 -6.13
CA THR A 128 15.75 -15.92 -7.14
C THR A 128 15.98 -14.46 -6.75
N THR A 129 16.07 -14.19 -5.45
CA THR A 129 16.28 -12.86 -4.92
C THR A 129 17.71 -12.37 -5.09
N LEU A 130 18.67 -13.29 -5.03
CA LEU A 130 20.10 -12.99 -5.20
C LEU A 130 20.56 -13.13 -6.65
N LYS A 131 19.92 -14.04 -7.41
CA LYS A 131 20.30 -14.36 -8.80
C LYS A 131 20.11 -13.16 -9.72
N GLY A 132 21.17 -12.75 -10.40
CA GLY A 132 21.17 -11.62 -11.33
C GLY A 132 21.26 -10.24 -10.65
N LYS A 133 21.41 -10.18 -9.34
CA LYS A 133 21.55 -8.95 -8.56
C LYS A 133 22.94 -8.76 -7.93
N ILE A 134 23.95 -9.44 -8.46
CA ILE A 134 25.33 -9.32 -8.02
C ILE A 134 25.93 -8.05 -8.63
N VAL A 135 26.42 -7.15 -7.79
CA VAL A 135 27.09 -5.90 -8.18
C VAL A 135 28.59 -6.15 -8.40
N ALA A 136 29.22 -6.97 -7.55
CA ALA A 136 30.63 -7.31 -7.65
C ALA A 136 30.91 -8.71 -7.07
N GLY A 137 31.93 -9.39 -7.59
CA GLY A 137 32.34 -10.71 -7.12
C GLY A 137 31.52 -11.86 -7.67
N ASP A 138 31.54 -13.02 -6.98
CA ASP A 138 30.83 -14.23 -7.42
C ASP A 138 30.28 -15.01 -6.21
N LEU A 139 28.96 -15.22 -6.20
CA LEU A 139 28.27 -16.05 -5.19
C LEU A 139 28.64 -17.55 -5.31
N ASN A 140 29.10 -18.01 -6.46
CA ASN A 140 29.55 -19.41 -6.61
C ASN A 140 30.82 -19.73 -5.80
N ALA A 141 31.55 -18.68 -5.36
CA ALA A 141 32.70 -18.83 -4.46
C ALA A 141 32.29 -19.21 -3.03
N LEU A 142 31.00 -19.11 -2.67
CA LEU A 142 30.45 -19.55 -1.40
C LEU A 142 30.29 -21.08 -1.43
N THR A 143 31.21 -21.78 -0.76
CA THR A 143 31.18 -23.23 -0.59
C THR A 143 31.22 -23.57 0.90
N ALA A 144 30.77 -24.76 1.27
CA ALA A 144 30.77 -25.20 2.66
C ALA A 144 32.13 -25.04 3.34
N ASN A 145 32.17 -24.44 4.52
CA ASN A 145 33.39 -24.16 5.31
C ASN A 145 34.45 -23.36 4.53
N SER A 146 34.02 -22.46 3.65
CA SER A 146 34.95 -21.62 2.88
C SER A 146 35.36 -20.34 3.58
N GLU A 147 34.74 -20.02 4.73
CA GLU A 147 34.91 -18.75 5.42
C GLU A 147 34.68 -17.53 4.51
N LYS A 148 33.76 -17.67 3.56
CA LYS A 148 33.38 -16.63 2.60
C LYS A 148 31.93 -16.20 2.79
N VAL A 149 31.67 -14.92 2.50
CA VAL A 149 30.35 -14.31 2.63
C VAL A 149 30.00 -13.45 1.42
N GLY A 150 28.68 -13.35 1.14
CA GLY A 150 28.13 -12.29 0.32
C GLY A 150 27.50 -11.22 1.21
N ILE A 151 27.67 -9.95 0.87
CA ILE A 151 27.12 -8.83 1.65
C ILE A 151 26.29 -7.90 0.78
N GLY A 152 25.33 -7.20 1.38
CA GLY A 152 24.55 -6.20 0.68
C GLY A 152 25.37 -4.96 0.32
N VAL A 153 25.03 -4.31 -0.80
CA VAL A 153 25.78 -3.15 -1.32
C VAL A 153 25.85 -1.99 -0.33
N ARG A 154 24.77 -1.72 0.41
CA ARG A 154 24.75 -0.63 1.40
C ARG A 154 25.61 -0.96 2.62
N LEU A 155 25.67 -2.22 3.03
CA LEU A 155 26.58 -2.66 4.08
C LEU A 155 28.03 -2.47 3.64
N ALA A 156 28.35 -2.84 2.39
CA ALA A 156 29.68 -2.62 1.83
C ALA A 156 30.08 -1.15 1.81
N GLU A 157 29.17 -0.26 1.38
CA GLU A 157 29.37 1.19 1.36
C GLU A 157 29.58 1.76 2.78
N ASN A 158 28.74 1.39 3.75
CA ASN A 158 28.81 1.90 5.13
C ASN A 158 30.12 1.50 5.81
N LEU A 159 30.54 0.26 5.63
CA LEU A 159 31.78 -0.24 6.19
C LEU A 159 33.02 0.21 5.39
N GLY A 160 32.85 0.54 4.11
CA GLY A 160 33.96 0.84 3.18
C GLY A 160 34.71 -0.42 2.76
N ILE A 161 34.05 -1.57 2.66
CA ILE A 161 34.59 -2.87 2.36
C ILE A 161 34.40 -3.24 0.88
N GLN A 162 35.35 -3.93 0.30
CA GLN A 162 35.32 -4.39 -1.10
C GLN A 162 35.40 -5.91 -1.19
N VAL A 163 35.14 -6.46 -2.38
CA VAL A 163 35.33 -7.88 -2.66
C VAL A 163 36.80 -8.25 -2.45
N GLY A 164 37.04 -9.31 -1.69
CA GLY A 164 38.37 -9.78 -1.30
C GLY A 164 38.78 -9.36 0.12
N ASP A 165 38.19 -8.31 0.69
CA ASP A 165 38.41 -7.88 2.05
C ASP A 165 37.80 -8.87 3.08
N HIS A 166 38.13 -8.68 4.34
CA HIS A 166 37.65 -9.54 5.44
C HIS A 166 36.76 -8.77 6.41
N ILE A 167 35.49 -9.16 6.51
CA ILE A 167 34.54 -8.68 7.51
C ILE A 167 34.63 -9.57 8.76
N SER A 168 34.73 -8.97 9.93
CA SER A 168 34.66 -9.69 11.19
C SER A 168 33.22 -9.71 11.70
N ILE A 169 32.65 -10.91 11.86
CA ILE A 169 31.28 -11.09 12.39
C ILE A 169 31.37 -11.55 13.84
N MET A 170 30.69 -10.81 14.72
CA MET A 170 30.72 -11.06 16.16
C MET A 170 29.34 -11.52 16.64
N ASN A 171 29.32 -12.67 17.32
CA ASN A 171 28.16 -13.15 18.07
C ASN A 171 28.32 -12.70 19.54
N PRO A 172 27.49 -11.74 20.00
CA PRO A 172 27.56 -11.27 21.40
C PRO A 172 27.20 -12.35 22.44
N ALA A 173 26.30 -13.28 22.05
CA ALA A 173 25.86 -14.39 22.90
C ALA A 173 26.90 -15.54 23.02
N GLY A 174 28.00 -15.46 22.37
CA GLY A 174 29.20 -16.29 22.33
C GLY A 174 29.24 -17.56 23.22
N ARG A 175 30.40 -17.81 23.84
CA ARG A 175 30.60 -18.96 24.75
C ARG A 175 30.38 -18.54 26.19
N SER A 176 29.46 -19.21 26.89
CA SER A 176 29.32 -19.04 28.35
C SER A 176 30.52 -19.71 29.05
N THR A 177 31.21 -18.96 29.88
CA THR A 177 32.33 -19.45 30.72
C THR A 177 32.04 -19.18 32.19
N PRO A 178 32.73 -19.85 33.14
CA PRO A 178 32.57 -19.57 34.57
C PRO A 178 32.82 -18.10 34.95
N PHE A 179 33.54 -17.33 34.10
CA PHE A 179 33.88 -15.94 34.30
C PHE A 179 32.99 -14.96 33.54
N GLY A 180 31.93 -15.44 32.87
CA GLY A 180 31.01 -14.65 32.05
C GLY A 180 30.96 -15.11 30.61
N THR A 181 30.18 -14.40 29.78
CA THR A 181 30.03 -14.70 28.34
C THR A 181 31.16 -14.05 27.56
N VAL A 182 31.91 -14.84 26.80
CA VAL A 182 32.94 -14.36 25.86
C VAL A 182 32.37 -14.30 24.48
N PRO A 183 32.25 -13.11 23.83
CA PRO A 183 31.80 -12.98 22.45
C PRO A 183 32.66 -13.81 21.50
N ARG A 184 32.01 -14.42 20.53
CA ARG A 184 32.71 -15.15 19.46
C ARG A 184 32.80 -14.27 18.23
N GLN A 185 34.01 -14.11 17.70
CA GLN A 185 34.29 -13.33 16.50
C GLN A 185 35.01 -14.21 15.48
N ILE A 186 34.54 -14.22 14.26
CA ILE A 186 35.18 -14.90 13.11
C ILE A 186 35.29 -13.93 11.96
N SER A 187 36.42 -14.01 11.25
CA SER A 187 36.68 -13.19 10.08
C SER A 187 36.34 -13.97 8.81
N TYR A 188 35.52 -13.37 7.94
CA TYR A 188 35.05 -13.96 6.70
C TYR A 188 35.50 -13.11 5.51
N GLN A 189 35.96 -13.72 4.43
CA GLN A 189 36.30 -13.02 3.20
C GLN A 189 35.02 -12.66 2.42
N VAL A 190 34.89 -11.40 1.99
CA VAL A 190 33.81 -10.95 1.14
C VAL A 190 34.03 -11.47 -0.29
N ALA A 191 33.22 -12.44 -0.74
CA ALA A 191 33.30 -13.04 -2.07
C ALA A 191 32.37 -12.38 -3.08
N ALA A 192 31.26 -11.79 -2.61
CA ALA A 192 30.28 -11.11 -3.46
C ALA A 192 29.61 -9.94 -2.75
N ILE A 193 29.23 -8.93 -3.54
CA ILE A 193 28.40 -7.81 -3.12
C ILE A 193 27.15 -7.84 -3.99
N PHE A 194 25.96 -7.82 -3.36
CA PHE A 194 24.67 -7.88 -4.05
C PHE A 194 23.77 -6.70 -3.71
N GLU A 195 22.81 -6.39 -4.60
CA GLU A 195 21.78 -5.35 -4.40
C GLU A 195 20.40 -5.97 -4.62
N VAL A 196 19.67 -6.22 -3.55
CA VAL A 196 18.30 -6.78 -3.59
C VAL A 196 17.27 -5.73 -3.98
N GLY A 197 17.59 -4.45 -3.71
CA GLY A 197 16.71 -3.30 -3.97
C GLY A 197 15.75 -3.00 -2.82
N VAL A 198 16.02 -3.54 -1.64
CA VAL A 198 15.38 -3.18 -0.37
C VAL A 198 16.45 -2.66 0.58
N TYR A 199 16.35 -1.39 0.92
CA TYR A 199 17.38 -0.69 1.67
C TYR A 199 17.85 -1.41 2.93
N ASP A 200 16.91 -1.88 3.78
CA ASP A 200 17.26 -2.54 5.05
C ASP A 200 17.97 -3.87 4.83
N TYR A 201 17.61 -4.61 3.79
CA TYR A 201 18.29 -5.86 3.46
C TYR A 201 19.66 -5.60 2.86
N ASP A 202 19.77 -4.63 1.95
CA ASP A 202 21.06 -4.23 1.36
C ASP A 202 22.02 -3.62 2.41
N LYS A 203 21.46 -3.08 3.52
CA LYS A 203 22.22 -2.53 4.64
C LYS A 203 22.65 -3.59 5.66
N ALA A 204 21.87 -4.66 5.84
CA ALA A 204 22.06 -5.57 6.96
C ALA A 204 22.45 -7.01 6.55
N PHE A 205 22.08 -7.45 5.35
CA PHE A 205 22.24 -8.88 5.00
C PHE A 205 23.68 -9.30 4.77
N VAL A 206 24.03 -10.41 5.43
CA VAL A 206 25.25 -11.20 5.19
C VAL A 206 24.81 -12.63 4.90
N VAL A 207 25.03 -13.10 3.68
CA VAL A 207 24.72 -14.47 3.23
C VAL A 207 25.96 -15.33 3.29
N MET A 208 25.86 -16.52 3.89
CA MET A 208 26.94 -17.48 4.00
C MET A 208 26.44 -18.93 3.89
N PRO A 209 27.33 -19.89 3.64
CA PRO A 209 26.97 -21.31 3.74
C PRO A 209 26.46 -21.65 5.14
N ILE A 210 25.49 -22.58 5.21
CA ILE A 210 24.83 -22.94 6.47
C ILE A 210 25.82 -23.53 7.48
N GLU A 211 26.84 -24.25 7.01
CA GLU A 211 27.90 -24.83 7.83
C GLU A 211 28.76 -23.74 8.50
N ASP A 212 29.05 -22.67 7.79
CA ASP A 212 29.78 -21.52 8.32
C ASP A 212 28.97 -20.80 9.39
N ALA A 213 27.66 -20.64 9.17
CA ALA A 213 26.73 -20.04 10.15
C ALA A 213 26.59 -20.94 11.41
N GLN A 214 26.50 -22.26 11.24
CA GLN A 214 26.47 -23.23 12.35
C GLN A 214 27.75 -23.13 13.19
N THR A 215 28.90 -22.99 12.54
CA THR A 215 30.21 -22.84 13.18
C THR A 215 30.29 -21.52 13.95
N LEU A 216 29.83 -20.40 13.35
CA LEU A 216 29.82 -19.08 13.98
C LEU A 216 28.96 -19.06 15.24
N LEU A 217 27.78 -19.68 15.18
CA LEU A 217 26.77 -19.65 16.24
C LEU A 217 26.89 -20.82 17.23
N LEU A 218 27.81 -21.76 17.02
CA LEU A 218 27.98 -22.95 17.85
C LEU A 218 26.71 -23.82 17.96
N LEU A 219 25.95 -23.92 16.86
CA LEU A 219 24.66 -24.60 16.86
C LEU A 219 24.77 -26.12 16.70
N GLY A 220 25.89 -26.64 16.16
CA GLY A 220 25.97 -28.02 15.68
C GLY A 220 25.08 -28.22 14.45
N ASP A 221 24.50 -29.39 14.27
CA ASP A 221 23.62 -29.72 13.15
C ASP A 221 22.16 -29.26 13.41
N VAL A 222 21.98 -27.96 13.63
CA VAL A 222 20.68 -27.33 13.95
C VAL A 222 20.48 -26.14 13.02
N VAL A 223 19.24 -25.89 12.60
CA VAL A 223 18.84 -24.68 11.88
C VAL A 223 17.88 -23.84 12.71
N SER A 224 17.68 -22.57 12.38
CA SER A 224 16.74 -21.71 13.06
C SER A 224 15.31 -21.99 12.58
N MET A 225 15.13 -22.17 11.28
CA MET A 225 13.82 -22.31 10.64
C MET A 225 13.94 -23.00 9.28
N ILE A 226 12.79 -23.35 8.71
CA ILE A 226 12.63 -23.73 7.31
C ILE A 226 11.74 -22.70 6.66
N GLU A 227 12.26 -22.01 5.66
CA GLU A 227 11.50 -21.08 4.82
C GLU A 227 10.70 -21.89 3.78
N VAL A 228 9.40 -21.55 3.62
CA VAL A 228 8.48 -22.30 2.76
C VAL A 228 7.82 -21.35 1.76
N GLU A 229 7.90 -21.69 0.48
CA GLU A 229 7.13 -21.06 -0.59
C GLU A 229 5.97 -21.97 -1.03
N THR A 230 4.85 -21.37 -1.35
CA THR A 230 3.64 -22.08 -1.80
C THR A 230 3.16 -21.53 -3.14
N VAL A 231 2.33 -22.29 -3.84
CA VAL A 231 1.72 -21.86 -5.12
C VAL A 231 0.88 -20.58 -4.99
N ASN A 232 0.44 -20.23 -3.79
CA ASN A 232 -0.37 -19.03 -3.54
C ASN A 232 -0.11 -18.49 -2.13
N ALA A 233 0.53 -17.32 -2.07
CA ALA A 233 0.88 -16.64 -0.82
C ALA A 233 -0.36 -16.20 -0.01
N ASP A 234 -1.49 -15.90 -0.67
CA ASP A 234 -2.73 -15.47 0.02
C ASP A 234 -3.42 -16.63 0.74
N ARG A 235 -3.22 -17.87 0.29
CA ARG A 235 -3.83 -19.09 0.84
C ARG A 235 -2.84 -19.95 1.61
N VAL A 236 -1.69 -19.41 1.97
CA VAL A 236 -0.60 -20.14 2.62
C VAL A 236 -1.06 -20.83 3.92
N GLY A 237 -1.86 -20.18 4.75
CA GLY A 237 -2.37 -20.77 5.99
C GLY A 237 -3.16 -22.05 5.74
N ALA A 238 -4.08 -22.06 4.77
CA ALA A 238 -4.86 -23.25 4.41
C ALA A 238 -4.00 -24.36 3.76
N ILE A 239 -2.97 -23.96 2.97
CA ILE A 239 -2.06 -24.91 2.33
C ILE A 239 -1.17 -25.60 3.37
N LEU A 240 -0.72 -24.86 4.39
CA LEU A 240 0.22 -25.36 5.40
C LEU A 240 -0.46 -25.94 6.65
N GLU A 241 -1.79 -25.90 6.78
CA GLU A 241 -2.53 -26.50 7.89
C GLU A 241 -2.18 -27.97 8.11
N PRO A 242 -2.08 -28.84 7.06
CA PRO A 242 -1.66 -30.24 7.24
C PRO A 242 -0.21 -30.38 7.75
N LEU A 243 0.69 -29.47 7.33
CA LEU A 243 2.06 -29.44 7.81
C LEU A 243 2.09 -29.01 9.29
N ALA A 244 1.37 -27.94 9.64
CA ALA A 244 1.29 -27.44 11.01
C ALA A 244 0.82 -28.54 11.99
N ALA A 245 -0.17 -29.34 11.59
CA ALA A 245 -0.64 -30.47 12.40
C ALA A 245 0.44 -31.55 12.60
N LYS A 246 1.25 -31.85 11.56
CA LYS A 246 2.32 -32.86 11.63
C LYS A 246 3.49 -32.43 12.49
N VAL A 247 3.87 -31.13 12.41
CA VAL A 247 5.02 -30.59 13.14
C VAL A 247 4.65 -30.08 14.54
N ALA A 248 3.38 -30.14 14.91
CA ALA A 248 2.90 -29.70 16.23
C ALA A 248 3.70 -30.37 17.36
N GLY A 249 4.16 -29.57 18.33
CA GLY A 249 5.03 -30.02 19.42
C GLY A 249 6.55 -30.00 19.11
N ARG A 250 6.97 -29.91 17.84
CA ARG A 250 8.38 -29.78 17.41
C ARG A 250 8.70 -28.38 16.87
N ALA A 251 7.76 -27.82 16.14
CA ALA A 251 7.90 -26.50 15.49
C ALA A 251 6.55 -25.80 15.39
N VAL A 252 6.61 -24.50 15.11
CA VAL A 252 5.46 -23.64 14.83
C VAL A 252 5.53 -23.20 13.38
N VAL A 253 4.43 -23.32 12.65
CA VAL A 253 4.29 -22.78 11.30
C VAL A 253 3.69 -21.38 11.43
N GLN A 254 4.41 -20.37 10.93
CA GLN A 254 3.97 -18.98 10.91
C GLN A 254 3.95 -18.47 9.46
N ASP A 255 2.84 -17.92 9.05
CA ASP A 255 2.74 -17.29 7.74
C ASP A 255 3.27 -15.85 7.78
N TRP A 256 3.53 -15.28 6.61
CA TRP A 256 4.03 -13.91 6.46
C TRP A 256 3.13 -12.84 7.10
N ARG A 257 1.81 -13.10 7.23
CA ARG A 257 0.87 -12.19 7.90
C ARG A 257 1.06 -12.20 9.41
N GLN A 258 1.22 -13.40 9.96
CA GLN A 258 1.46 -13.57 11.41
C GLN A 258 2.81 -13.00 11.82
N MET A 259 3.84 -13.17 10.99
CA MET A 259 5.17 -12.59 11.24
C MET A 259 5.16 -11.06 11.23
N ASN A 260 4.28 -10.43 10.44
CA ASN A 260 4.16 -8.99 10.29
C ASN A 260 2.79 -8.46 10.76
N ALA A 261 2.14 -9.13 11.71
CA ALA A 261 0.76 -8.85 12.14
C ALA A 261 0.55 -7.37 12.49
N SER A 262 1.45 -6.77 13.28
CA SER A 262 1.36 -5.38 13.69
C SER A 262 1.39 -4.40 12.50
N LEU A 263 2.20 -4.69 11.47
CA LEU A 263 2.27 -3.89 10.26
C LEU A 263 0.95 -3.97 9.46
N PHE A 264 0.41 -5.17 9.29
CA PHE A 264 -0.84 -5.37 8.55
C PHE A 264 -2.05 -4.82 9.30
N GLU A 265 -2.09 -4.93 10.62
CA GLU A 265 -3.10 -4.27 11.45
C GLU A 265 -3.03 -2.75 11.32
N ALA A 266 -1.83 -2.16 11.40
CA ALA A 266 -1.64 -0.72 11.21
C ALA A 266 -2.12 -0.26 9.82
N LEU A 267 -1.77 -0.98 8.76
CA LEU A 267 -2.22 -0.70 7.39
C LEU A 267 -3.75 -0.87 7.21
N ALA A 268 -4.38 -1.80 7.93
CA ALA A 268 -5.82 -1.98 7.90
C ALA A 268 -6.54 -0.80 8.58
N VAL A 269 -6.06 -0.39 9.77
CA VAL A 269 -6.59 0.77 10.49
C VAL A 269 -6.40 2.05 9.66
N GLU A 270 -5.22 2.25 9.08
CA GLU A 270 -4.93 3.39 8.22
C GLU A 270 -5.90 3.47 7.03
N ARG A 271 -6.17 2.34 6.35
CA ARG A 271 -7.15 2.29 5.25
C ARG A 271 -8.52 2.79 5.66
N VAL A 272 -9.03 2.30 6.81
CA VAL A 272 -10.34 2.71 7.32
C VAL A 272 -10.31 4.19 7.69
N ALA A 273 -9.27 4.66 8.37
CA ALA A 273 -9.12 6.06 8.77
C ALA A 273 -9.07 6.99 7.54
N MET A 274 -8.27 6.65 6.54
CA MET A 274 -8.18 7.44 5.29
C MET A 274 -9.51 7.45 4.53
N PHE A 275 -10.21 6.32 4.42
CA PHE A 275 -11.52 6.26 3.81
C PHE A 275 -12.53 7.17 4.54
N VAL A 276 -12.55 7.15 5.87
CA VAL A 276 -13.44 8.01 6.67
C VAL A 276 -13.10 9.49 6.47
N VAL A 277 -11.83 9.88 6.59
CA VAL A 277 -11.40 11.27 6.42
C VAL A 277 -11.76 11.78 5.02
N LEU A 278 -11.46 11.00 3.99
CA LEU A 278 -11.75 11.39 2.61
C LEU A 278 -13.27 11.39 2.31
N SER A 279 -14.04 10.51 2.96
CA SER A 279 -15.52 10.55 2.88
C SER A 279 -16.09 11.83 3.46
N ILE A 280 -15.48 12.38 4.53
CA ILE A 280 -15.86 13.68 5.08
C ILE A 280 -15.60 14.80 4.06
N ILE A 281 -14.50 14.74 3.29
CA ILE A 281 -14.22 15.72 2.23
C ILE A 281 -15.32 15.68 1.15
N VAL A 282 -15.75 14.49 0.73
CA VAL A 282 -16.88 14.36 -0.20
C VAL A 282 -18.16 14.89 0.40
N LEU A 283 -18.41 14.63 1.69
CA LEU A 283 -19.58 15.15 2.40
C LEU A 283 -19.58 16.70 2.40
N VAL A 284 -18.44 17.34 2.66
CA VAL A 284 -18.31 18.80 2.58
C VAL A 284 -18.59 19.30 1.16
N ALA A 285 -18.09 18.61 0.14
CA ALA A 285 -18.40 18.93 -1.26
C ALA A 285 -19.91 18.84 -1.55
N VAL A 286 -20.58 17.87 -0.97
CA VAL A 286 -22.04 17.69 -1.08
C VAL A 286 -22.82 18.80 -0.39
N PHE A 287 -22.35 19.32 0.77
CA PHE A 287 -22.92 20.51 1.40
C PHE A 287 -22.79 21.75 0.51
N ASN A 288 -21.74 21.86 -0.31
CA ASN A 288 -21.65 22.92 -1.31
C ASN A 288 -22.73 22.80 -2.39
N ILE A 289 -23.08 21.57 -2.84
CA ILE A 289 -24.23 21.37 -3.74
C ILE A 289 -25.52 21.81 -3.07
N LEU A 290 -25.75 21.40 -1.82
CA LEU A 290 -26.93 21.79 -1.04
C LEU A 290 -27.09 23.33 -0.98
N SER A 291 -26.01 24.03 -0.59
CA SER A 291 -26.00 25.48 -0.45
C SER A 291 -26.23 26.18 -1.80
N SER A 292 -25.58 25.70 -2.85
CA SER A 292 -25.73 26.19 -4.21
C SER A 292 -27.16 26.05 -4.73
N LEU A 293 -27.79 24.91 -4.51
CA LEU A 293 -29.18 24.67 -4.91
C LEU A 293 -30.18 25.49 -4.10
N ILE A 294 -29.95 25.66 -2.79
CA ILE A 294 -30.79 26.57 -1.98
C ILE A 294 -30.74 27.99 -2.55
N MET A 295 -29.55 28.45 -2.92
CA MET A 295 -29.35 29.76 -3.47
C MET A 295 -29.98 29.88 -4.86
N LEU A 296 -29.84 28.87 -5.72
CA LEU A 296 -30.51 28.81 -7.01
C LEU A 296 -32.04 28.88 -6.87
N VAL A 297 -32.61 28.13 -5.93
CA VAL A 297 -34.04 28.16 -5.64
C VAL A 297 -34.49 29.55 -5.20
N ARG A 298 -33.73 30.22 -4.31
CA ARG A 298 -34.03 31.60 -3.89
C ARG A 298 -33.98 32.59 -5.04
N ALA A 299 -32.93 32.52 -5.86
CA ALA A 299 -32.77 33.42 -7.02
C ALA A 299 -33.87 33.22 -8.09
N LYS A 300 -34.43 32.00 -8.18
CA LYS A 300 -35.46 31.63 -9.15
C LYS A 300 -36.87 31.55 -8.58
N THR A 301 -37.08 32.08 -7.34
CA THR A 301 -38.37 32.00 -6.63
C THR A 301 -39.50 32.58 -7.45
N ARG A 302 -39.29 33.70 -8.15
CA ARG A 302 -40.30 34.34 -9.03
C ARG A 302 -40.63 33.48 -10.24
N ASP A 303 -39.61 32.93 -10.93
CA ASP A 303 -39.80 32.03 -12.06
C ASP A 303 -40.59 30.77 -11.65
N ILE A 304 -40.28 30.23 -10.43
CA ILE A 304 -41.01 29.10 -9.85
C ILE A 304 -42.48 29.44 -9.59
N ALA A 305 -42.77 30.65 -9.05
CA ALA A 305 -44.14 31.11 -8.81
C ALA A 305 -44.93 31.22 -10.12
N ILE A 306 -44.34 31.80 -11.19
CA ILE A 306 -44.94 31.90 -12.52
C ILE A 306 -45.23 30.51 -13.08
N LEU A 307 -44.26 29.58 -13.02
CA LEU A 307 -44.48 28.22 -13.48
C LEU A 307 -45.62 27.51 -12.74
N ARG A 308 -45.76 27.77 -11.47
CA ARG A 308 -46.85 27.25 -10.65
C ARG A 308 -48.22 27.81 -11.03
N THR A 309 -48.35 29.10 -11.34
CA THR A 309 -49.58 29.71 -11.81
C THR A 309 -49.95 29.21 -13.22
N MET A 310 -48.94 28.84 -14.03
CA MET A 310 -49.17 28.24 -15.35
C MET A 310 -49.52 26.74 -15.28
N GLY A 311 -49.66 26.15 -14.07
CA GLY A 311 -50.10 24.76 -13.90
C GLY A 311 -48.98 23.75 -13.69
N ALA A 312 -47.72 24.15 -13.46
CA ALA A 312 -46.65 23.22 -13.11
C ALA A 312 -46.93 22.50 -11.77
N SER A 313 -46.88 21.17 -11.80
CA SER A 313 -47.10 20.36 -10.59
C SER A 313 -45.95 20.44 -9.61
N ARG A 314 -46.19 20.21 -8.31
CA ARG A 314 -45.14 20.13 -7.29
C ARG A 314 -44.10 19.05 -7.65
N SER A 315 -44.55 17.88 -8.10
CA SER A 315 -43.67 16.79 -8.52
C SER A 315 -42.80 17.16 -9.73
N GLY A 316 -43.32 17.96 -10.66
CA GLY A 316 -42.54 18.47 -11.80
C GLY A 316 -41.40 19.38 -11.38
N LEU A 317 -41.66 20.30 -10.42
CA LEU A 317 -40.63 21.16 -9.87
C LEU A 317 -39.53 20.35 -9.08
N VAL A 318 -39.96 19.38 -8.27
CA VAL A 318 -39.00 18.48 -7.59
C VAL A 318 -38.12 17.79 -8.63
N LYS A 319 -38.68 17.24 -9.69
CA LYS A 319 -37.93 16.58 -10.78
C LYS A 319 -36.92 17.52 -11.44
N ILE A 320 -37.30 18.77 -11.70
CA ILE A 320 -36.42 19.77 -12.32
C ILE A 320 -35.19 20.02 -11.45
N PHE A 321 -35.39 20.38 -10.18
CA PHE A 321 -34.28 20.69 -9.26
C PHE A 321 -33.43 19.46 -8.91
N MET A 322 -34.07 18.29 -8.75
CA MET A 322 -33.34 17.02 -8.61
C MET A 322 -32.45 16.73 -9.81
N THR A 323 -32.96 16.97 -11.03
CA THR A 323 -32.16 16.77 -12.25
C THR A 323 -30.95 17.72 -12.28
N VAL A 324 -31.14 18.99 -11.91
CA VAL A 324 -30.03 19.96 -11.87
C VAL A 324 -28.94 19.50 -10.92
N GLY A 325 -29.30 19.15 -9.68
CA GLY A 325 -28.30 18.76 -8.68
C GLY A 325 -27.62 17.41 -8.99
N VAL A 326 -28.39 16.41 -9.43
CA VAL A 326 -27.82 15.11 -9.86
C VAL A 326 -26.90 15.30 -11.07
N THR A 327 -27.23 16.19 -12.00
CA THR A 327 -26.37 16.48 -13.15
C THR A 327 -25.04 17.12 -12.70
N ILE A 328 -25.07 18.10 -11.78
CA ILE A 328 -23.85 18.70 -11.22
C ILE A 328 -23.00 17.63 -10.51
N GLY A 329 -23.62 16.78 -9.68
CA GLY A 329 -22.95 15.69 -9.00
C GLY A 329 -22.34 14.68 -9.96
N THR A 330 -23.07 14.26 -11.00
CA THR A 330 -22.59 13.30 -12.00
C THR A 330 -21.45 13.89 -12.84
N LEU A 331 -21.58 15.15 -13.27
CA LEU A 331 -20.51 15.82 -14.02
C LEU A 331 -19.26 16.01 -13.15
N GLY A 332 -19.44 16.39 -11.87
CA GLY A 332 -18.33 16.50 -10.91
C GLY A 332 -17.65 15.15 -10.68
N MET A 333 -18.43 14.07 -10.51
CA MET A 333 -17.90 12.70 -10.36
C MET A 333 -17.11 12.26 -11.60
N VAL A 334 -17.66 12.44 -12.81
CA VAL A 334 -16.96 12.04 -14.05
C VAL A 334 -15.70 12.88 -14.26
N ALA A 335 -15.77 14.19 -14.03
CA ALA A 335 -14.60 15.07 -14.11
C ALA A 335 -13.55 14.70 -13.04
N GLY A 336 -13.99 14.35 -11.83
CA GLY A 336 -13.13 13.89 -10.74
C GLY A 336 -12.42 12.56 -11.08
N MET A 337 -13.15 11.63 -11.69
CA MET A 337 -12.59 10.37 -12.18
C MET A 337 -11.51 10.63 -13.25
N VAL A 338 -11.81 11.46 -14.25
CA VAL A 338 -10.84 11.83 -15.29
C VAL A 338 -9.60 12.50 -14.68
N LEU A 339 -9.80 13.46 -13.77
CA LEU A 339 -8.70 14.15 -13.09
C LEU A 339 -7.86 13.17 -12.26
N GLY A 340 -8.51 12.29 -11.50
CA GLY A 340 -7.85 11.27 -10.67
C GLY A 340 -6.98 10.32 -11.49
N PHE A 341 -7.52 9.75 -12.56
CA PHE A 341 -6.75 8.88 -13.46
C PHE A 341 -5.64 9.61 -14.21
N THR A 342 -5.88 10.84 -14.63
CA THR A 342 -4.84 11.67 -15.27
C THR A 342 -3.68 11.90 -14.29
N PHE A 343 -3.97 12.24 -13.05
CA PHE A 343 -2.94 12.38 -12.01
C PHE A 343 -2.16 11.08 -11.79
N LEU A 344 -2.86 9.94 -11.66
CA LEU A 344 -2.22 8.63 -11.47
C LEU A 344 -1.33 8.26 -12.66
N PHE A 345 -1.71 8.61 -13.88
CA PHE A 345 -0.90 8.37 -15.08
C PHE A 345 0.39 9.21 -15.06
N PHE A 346 0.31 10.48 -14.67
CA PHE A 346 1.45 11.39 -14.62
C PHE A 346 2.12 11.46 -13.24
N ARG A 347 1.80 10.57 -12.29
CA ARG A 347 2.22 10.65 -10.89
C ARG A 347 3.73 10.84 -10.72
N GLN A 348 4.54 10.09 -11.48
CA GLN A 348 6.00 10.18 -11.39
C GLN A 348 6.53 11.52 -11.92
N SER A 349 5.95 12.03 -13.01
CA SER A 349 6.28 13.36 -13.53
C SER A 349 5.95 14.45 -12.52
N VAL A 350 4.82 14.34 -11.80
CA VAL A 350 4.43 15.28 -10.74
C VAL A 350 5.45 15.23 -9.59
N VAL A 351 5.86 14.05 -9.15
CA VAL A 351 6.88 13.88 -8.10
C VAL A 351 8.19 14.53 -8.54
N ASN A 352 8.64 14.28 -9.77
CA ASN A 352 9.88 14.85 -10.30
C ASN A 352 9.83 16.38 -10.38
N VAL A 353 8.70 16.96 -10.79
CA VAL A 353 8.51 18.42 -10.81
C VAL A 353 8.57 19.01 -9.40
N ILE A 354 7.91 18.37 -8.41
CA ILE A 354 7.94 18.84 -7.03
C ILE A 354 9.37 18.76 -6.48
N GLN A 355 10.11 17.68 -6.74
CA GLN A 355 11.52 17.55 -6.36
C GLN A 355 12.38 18.66 -6.96
N PHE A 356 12.17 18.96 -8.26
CA PHE A 356 12.89 20.02 -8.94
C PHE A 356 12.61 21.40 -8.32
N VAL A 357 11.35 21.69 -7.98
CA VAL A 357 10.94 22.99 -7.40
C VAL A 357 11.39 23.14 -5.94
N THR A 358 11.30 22.07 -5.14
CA THR A 358 11.66 22.13 -3.72
C THR A 358 13.15 21.92 -3.45
N GLY A 359 13.90 21.40 -4.42
CA GLY A 359 15.31 21.03 -4.26
C GLY A 359 15.53 19.87 -3.28
N GLN A 360 14.47 19.23 -2.80
CA GLN A 360 14.52 18.11 -1.86
C GLN A 360 14.20 16.79 -2.56
N ASN A 361 14.94 15.76 -2.24
CA ASN A 361 14.61 14.41 -2.69
C ASN A 361 13.44 13.88 -1.86
N LEU A 362 12.22 14.17 -2.31
CA LEU A 362 10.97 13.76 -1.60
C LEU A 362 10.76 12.25 -1.61
N TRP A 363 11.43 11.55 -2.51
CA TRP A 363 11.32 10.11 -2.68
C TRP A 363 12.69 9.45 -2.53
N ASP A 364 13.21 9.49 -1.29
CA ASP A 364 14.48 8.83 -0.96
C ASP A 364 14.19 7.34 -0.66
N PRO A 365 14.74 6.41 -1.45
CA PRO A 365 14.58 4.97 -1.22
C PRO A 365 15.05 4.52 0.17
N SER A 366 16.00 5.23 0.78
CA SER A 366 16.52 4.95 2.12
C SER A 366 15.50 5.17 3.23
N ILE A 367 14.52 6.06 3.00
CA ILE A 367 13.48 6.41 3.97
C ILE A 367 12.16 5.70 3.66
N ARG A 368 11.86 5.48 2.38
CA ARG A 368 10.54 5.02 1.94
C ARG A 368 10.50 3.60 1.39
N PHE A 369 11.62 2.89 1.37
CA PHE A 369 11.76 1.49 0.88
C PHE A 369 11.41 1.27 -0.59
N LEU A 370 10.90 2.30 -1.31
CA LEU A 370 10.38 2.22 -2.67
C LEU A 370 11.06 3.25 -3.56
N THR A 371 11.39 2.85 -4.79
CA THR A 371 12.06 3.72 -5.78
C THR A 371 11.12 4.67 -6.51
N GLU A 372 9.83 4.32 -6.60
CA GLU A 372 8.80 5.11 -7.30
C GLU A 372 7.52 5.21 -6.46
N LEU A 373 6.66 6.18 -6.76
CA LEU A 373 5.34 6.29 -6.16
C LEU A 373 4.43 5.18 -6.70
N PRO A 374 4.15 4.11 -5.92
CA PRO A 374 3.32 3.02 -6.40
C PRO A 374 1.86 3.47 -6.53
N SER A 375 1.13 2.86 -7.46
CA SER A 375 -0.32 3.05 -7.53
C SER A 375 -0.99 1.80 -8.10
N LYS A 376 -2.04 1.34 -7.45
CA LYS A 376 -2.85 0.19 -7.88
C LYS A 376 -4.33 0.55 -7.72
N PRO A 377 -4.98 1.06 -8.79
CA PRO A 377 -6.41 1.35 -8.75
C PRO A 377 -7.20 0.05 -8.58
N ASP A 378 -8.07 0.00 -7.57
CA ASP A 378 -9.00 -1.12 -7.37
C ASP A 378 -10.35 -0.76 -7.99
N PRO A 379 -10.83 -1.50 -9.01
CA PRO A 379 -12.11 -1.23 -9.66
C PRO A 379 -13.30 -1.23 -8.70
N VAL A 380 -13.29 -2.08 -7.68
CA VAL A 380 -14.37 -2.18 -6.69
C VAL A 380 -14.42 -0.92 -5.84
N GLU A 381 -13.29 -0.44 -5.36
CA GLU A 381 -13.20 0.80 -4.58
C GLU A 381 -13.64 2.03 -5.43
N ILE A 382 -13.22 2.09 -6.69
CA ILE A 382 -13.63 3.18 -7.59
C ILE A 382 -15.15 3.19 -7.78
N VAL A 383 -15.78 2.03 -7.97
CA VAL A 383 -17.24 1.92 -8.07
C VAL A 383 -17.92 2.38 -6.79
N ILE A 384 -17.39 2.00 -5.61
CA ILE A 384 -17.92 2.42 -4.30
C ILE A 384 -17.82 3.94 -4.16
N ILE A 385 -16.68 4.55 -4.51
CA ILE A 385 -16.48 6.01 -4.48
C ILE A 385 -17.49 6.73 -5.38
N CYS A 386 -17.65 6.25 -6.61
CA CYS A 386 -18.59 6.82 -7.57
C CYS A 386 -20.04 6.70 -7.08
N LEU A 387 -20.42 5.52 -6.57
CA LEU A 387 -21.76 5.29 -6.02
C LEU A 387 -22.03 6.20 -4.82
N MET A 388 -21.07 6.30 -3.90
CA MET A 388 -21.15 7.18 -2.72
C MET A 388 -21.33 8.64 -3.12
N ALA A 389 -20.54 9.14 -4.07
CA ALA A 389 -20.66 10.51 -4.58
C ALA A 389 -22.02 10.78 -5.20
N LEU A 390 -22.57 9.84 -5.98
CA LEU A 390 -23.90 9.94 -6.57
C LEU A 390 -25.01 9.91 -5.52
N VAL A 391 -24.94 8.99 -4.55
CA VAL A 391 -25.92 8.88 -3.48
C VAL A 391 -25.95 10.16 -2.64
N PHE A 392 -24.79 10.66 -2.26
CA PHE A 392 -24.69 11.88 -1.47
C PHE A 392 -25.20 13.12 -2.27
N SER A 393 -24.84 13.21 -3.56
CA SER A 393 -25.35 14.27 -4.43
C SER A 393 -26.88 14.21 -4.56
N PHE A 394 -27.43 13.01 -4.71
CA PHE A 394 -28.87 12.81 -4.74
C PHE A 394 -29.55 13.24 -3.43
N LEU A 395 -29.02 12.83 -2.27
CA LEU A 395 -29.56 13.17 -0.96
C LEU A 395 -29.50 14.69 -0.70
N ALA A 396 -28.39 15.35 -1.06
CA ALA A 396 -28.23 16.79 -0.90
C ALA A 396 -29.24 17.60 -1.72
N THR A 397 -29.69 17.08 -2.86
CA THR A 397 -30.63 17.77 -3.73
C THR A 397 -32.08 17.66 -3.28
N LEU A 398 -32.41 16.68 -2.42
CA LEU A 398 -33.78 16.44 -1.97
C LEU A 398 -34.36 17.66 -1.23
N TYR A 399 -33.66 18.19 -0.24
CA TYR A 399 -34.15 19.32 0.57
C TYR A 399 -34.41 20.57 -0.28
N PRO A 400 -33.49 21.08 -1.11
CA PRO A 400 -33.76 22.24 -1.99
C PRO A 400 -34.89 22.00 -2.98
N ALA A 401 -34.98 20.80 -3.55
CA ALA A 401 -36.03 20.44 -4.51
C ALA A 401 -37.42 20.47 -3.86
N PHE A 402 -37.57 19.91 -2.67
CA PHE A 402 -38.83 19.99 -1.91
C PHE A 402 -39.16 21.42 -1.50
N LYS A 403 -38.18 22.21 -1.08
CA LYS A 403 -38.36 23.61 -0.74
C LYS A 403 -38.87 24.44 -1.92
N ALA A 404 -38.28 24.22 -3.12
CA ALA A 404 -38.74 24.85 -4.37
C ALA A 404 -40.20 24.48 -4.71
N ALA A 405 -40.56 23.20 -4.57
CA ALA A 405 -41.89 22.71 -4.85
C ALA A 405 -42.99 23.23 -3.90
N ASN A 406 -42.62 23.63 -2.66
CA ASN A 406 -43.54 24.15 -1.64
C ASN A 406 -43.61 25.69 -1.61
N THR A 407 -42.98 26.37 -2.57
CA THR A 407 -43.10 27.85 -2.69
C THR A 407 -44.53 28.25 -3.00
N ASP A 408 -45.09 29.16 -2.20
CA ASP A 408 -46.43 29.70 -2.38
C ASP A 408 -46.42 30.82 -3.44
N PRO A 409 -47.04 30.63 -4.61
CA PRO A 409 -47.03 31.62 -5.67
C PRO A 409 -47.76 32.93 -5.27
N VAL A 410 -48.75 32.87 -4.37
CA VAL A 410 -49.50 34.05 -3.95
C VAL A 410 -48.65 34.97 -3.09
N GLN A 411 -47.90 34.40 -2.16
CA GLN A 411 -46.99 35.17 -1.31
C GLN A 411 -45.86 35.82 -2.10
N VAL A 412 -45.27 35.10 -3.05
CA VAL A 412 -44.14 35.59 -3.84
C VAL A 412 -44.54 36.72 -4.79
N LEU A 413 -45.72 36.66 -5.40
CA LEU A 413 -46.20 37.65 -6.38
C LEU A 413 -46.93 38.85 -5.71
N ARG A 414 -47.30 38.76 -4.42
CA ARG A 414 -47.99 39.83 -3.67
C ARG A 414 -47.05 40.85 -3.02
N TYR A 415 -45.87 40.43 -2.67
CA TYR A 415 -44.86 41.26 -1.95
C TYR A 415 -43.83 41.86 -2.93
N GLU A 416 -44.27 42.56 -3.98
CA GLU A 416 -43.49 43.56 -4.73
C GLU A 416 -44.04 44.94 -4.50
#